data_8f4e7b70e89d8017495b2e982f2d76e6
#
_entry.id   8f4e7b70e89d8017495b2e982f2d76e6
#
_cell.length_a   1.000
_cell.length_b   1.000
_cell.length_c   1.000
_cell.angle_alpha   90.00
_cell.angle_beta   90.00
_cell.angle_gamma   90.00
#
_symmetry.space_group_name_H-M   'P 1'
#
loop_
_entity.id
_entity.type
_entity.pdbx_description
1 polymer ?
#
loop_
_entity_poly.entity_id
_entity_poly.type
_entity_poly.pdbx_seq_one_letter_code
_entity_poly.pdbx_strand_id
1 'polypeptide(L)'
;TAALADLPVRLVNFSRSRRVPLSFGKSAAVAAHALDAELIVNLPKLKVHNQMGMTAAVKNMFGCVTGFRKSLAHQLYGEKGNRFPRLIIDVMESLPETVSLLDGITAMHREGPAGGDPFPLGLLAAAPDPVALDTAVYGLFGLSPDEVPLWSEALAMGLAGARPEEVRLARGRTEDFPVQGFERPARLEPVAFHPKRFVTGRVKSMLTRFR
;
A
#
# COMPACT_ATOMS: atom_id res chain seq x y z
N THR A 1 16.43 2.32 -13.70
CA THR A 1 16.18 2.12 -15.14
C THR A 1 17.30 1.32 -15.79
N ALA A 2 18.59 1.53 -15.40
CA ALA A 2 19.70 0.75 -15.95
C ALA A 2 19.53 -0.77 -15.73
N ALA A 3 19.05 -1.18 -14.56
CA ALA A 3 18.81 -2.59 -14.24
C ALA A 3 17.71 -3.28 -15.09
N LEU A 4 16.94 -2.52 -15.86
CA LEU A 4 15.87 -3.04 -16.71
C LEU A 4 16.17 -2.87 -18.22
N ALA A 5 17.37 -2.35 -18.57
CA ALA A 5 17.69 -1.99 -19.96
C ALA A 5 17.70 -3.20 -20.90
N ASP A 6 18.13 -4.36 -20.39
CA ASP A 6 18.29 -5.59 -21.15
C ASP A 6 17.04 -6.51 -21.07
N LEU A 7 15.99 -6.07 -20.37
CA LEU A 7 14.76 -6.85 -20.27
C LEU A 7 13.73 -6.41 -21.31
N PRO A 8 12.93 -7.33 -21.85
CA PRO A 8 11.85 -7.01 -22.79
C PRO A 8 10.65 -6.33 -22.09
N VAL A 9 10.92 -5.25 -21.38
CA VAL A 9 9.92 -4.49 -20.62
C VAL A 9 9.78 -3.07 -21.14
N ARG A 10 8.57 -2.54 -21.12
CA ARG A 10 8.27 -1.16 -21.47
C ARG A 10 7.97 -0.36 -20.21
N LEU A 11 8.78 0.65 -19.92
CA LEU A 11 8.50 1.59 -18.85
C LEU A 11 7.44 2.60 -19.32
N VAL A 12 6.35 2.70 -18.60
CA VAL A 12 5.26 3.63 -18.89
C VAL A 12 5.01 4.56 -17.71
N ASN A 13 4.78 5.83 -18.03
CA ASN A 13 4.31 6.80 -17.06
C ASN A 13 2.77 6.78 -17.03
N PHE A 14 2.19 6.89 -15.85
CA PHE A 14 0.75 7.00 -15.67
C PHE A 14 0.26 8.43 -16.00
N SER A 15 0.34 8.81 -17.29
CA SER A 15 -0.07 10.13 -17.79
C SER A 15 -1.55 10.20 -18.17
N ARG A 16 -2.12 9.09 -18.67
CA ARG A 16 -3.55 8.99 -18.99
C ARG A 16 -4.30 8.36 -17.84
N SER A 17 -5.50 8.87 -17.56
CA SER A 17 -6.36 8.32 -16.51
C SER A 17 -7.81 8.24 -16.95
N ARG A 18 -8.53 7.30 -16.38
CA ARG A 18 -10.00 7.22 -16.42
C ARG A 18 -10.57 7.44 -15.01
N ARG A 19 -11.79 7.95 -14.95
CA ARG A 19 -12.50 8.09 -13.68
C ARG A 19 -13.16 6.78 -13.32
N VAL A 20 -12.89 6.28 -12.12
CA VAL A 20 -13.59 5.16 -11.52
C VAL A 20 -14.51 5.67 -10.41
N PRO A 21 -15.73 5.15 -10.30
CA PRO A 21 -16.64 5.53 -9.21
C PRO A 21 -16.10 5.04 -7.88
N LEU A 22 -16.39 5.79 -6.82
CA LEU A 22 -16.11 5.40 -5.44
C LEU A 22 -17.45 5.12 -4.75
N SER A 23 -17.49 4.15 -3.86
CA SER A 23 -18.68 3.68 -3.16
C SER A 23 -19.46 4.77 -2.39
N PHE A 24 -18.80 5.90 -2.10
CA PHE A 24 -19.39 7.04 -1.40
C PHE A 24 -19.77 8.22 -2.32
N GLY A 25 -20.07 7.96 -3.60
CA GLY A 25 -20.62 8.95 -4.53
C GLY A 25 -19.60 9.95 -5.09
N LYS A 26 -18.31 9.62 -5.06
CA LYS A 26 -17.21 10.38 -5.67
C LYS A 26 -16.53 9.58 -6.77
N SER A 27 -15.44 10.08 -7.34
CA SER A 27 -14.64 9.35 -8.32
C SER A 27 -13.15 9.59 -8.11
N ALA A 28 -12.34 8.58 -8.39
CA ALA A 28 -10.89 8.67 -8.46
C ALA A 28 -10.40 8.64 -9.91
N ALA A 29 -9.26 9.28 -10.18
CA ALA A 29 -8.60 9.18 -11.47
C ALA A 29 -7.53 8.08 -11.39
N VAL A 30 -7.80 6.97 -12.03
CA VAL A 30 -6.92 5.78 -12.06
C VAL A 30 -6.23 5.70 -13.42
N ALA A 31 -4.98 5.27 -13.41
CA ALA A 31 -4.16 5.13 -14.61
C ALA A 31 -4.83 4.21 -15.64
N ALA A 32 -4.99 4.69 -16.87
CA ALA A 32 -5.59 3.89 -17.93
C ALA A 32 -4.81 2.59 -18.19
N HIS A 33 -3.48 2.65 -18.17
CA HIS A 33 -2.63 1.46 -18.34
C HIS A 33 -2.86 0.39 -17.26
N ALA A 34 -3.17 0.80 -16.02
CA ALA A 34 -3.49 -0.15 -14.96
C ALA A 34 -4.88 -0.76 -15.16
N LEU A 35 -5.86 0.03 -15.61
CA LEU A 35 -7.22 -0.43 -15.89
C LEU A 35 -7.32 -1.31 -17.15
N ASP A 36 -6.39 -1.17 -18.08
CA ASP A 36 -6.36 -1.92 -19.36
C ASP A 36 -5.45 -3.16 -19.29
N ALA A 37 -4.81 -3.42 -18.17
CA ALA A 37 -3.99 -4.61 -17.99
C ALA A 37 -4.87 -5.86 -17.87
N GLU A 38 -4.40 -6.98 -18.41
CA GLU A 38 -5.04 -8.29 -18.22
C GLU A 38 -4.76 -8.83 -16.82
N LEU A 39 -3.55 -8.59 -16.32
CA LEU A 39 -3.08 -8.99 -14.99
C LEU A 39 -2.15 -7.91 -14.42
N ILE A 40 -2.29 -7.62 -13.14
CA ILE A 40 -1.36 -6.77 -12.41
C ILE A 40 -0.47 -7.63 -11.51
N VAL A 41 0.84 -7.52 -11.68
CA VAL A 41 1.82 -8.03 -10.70
C VAL A 41 2.19 -6.88 -9.78
N ASN A 42 1.63 -6.90 -8.59
CA ASN A 42 1.83 -5.90 -7.55
C ASN A 42 3.06 -6.26 -6.70
N LEU A 43 4.07 -5.38 -6.65
CA LEU A 43 5.34 -5.59 -5.94
C LEU A 43 5.45 -4.61 -4.76
N PRO A 44 4.72 -4.81 -3.67
CA PRO A 44 4.76 -3.94 -2.51
C PRO A 44 6.04 -4.16 -1.68
N LYS A 45 6.48 -3.08 -1.03
CA LYS A 45 7.51 -3.11 0.01
C LYS A 45 6.84 -3.02 1.38
N LEU A 46 7.16 -3.97 2.27
CA LEU A 46 6.64 -3.96 3.63
C LEU A 46 7.22 -2.79 4.43
N LYS A 47 6.36 -1.98 5.00
CA LYS A 47 6.78 -0.82 5.80
C LYS A 47 5.69 -0.33 6.76
N VAL A 48 6.12 0.27 7.86
CA VAL A 48 5.24 1.06 8.72
C VAL A 48 4.77 2.34 8.02
N HIS A 49 3.68 2.89 8.49
CA HIS A 49 3.10 4.12 7.97
C HIS A 49 2.43 4.90 9.10
N ASN A 50 2.87 6.12 9.35
CA ASN A 50 2.38 6.93 10.47
C ASN A 50 0.87 7.15 10.48
N GLN A 51 0.21 7.10 9.33
CA GLN A 51 -1.25 7.32 9.19
C GLN A 51 -2.05 6.02 8.99
N MET A 52 -1.41 4.93 8.58
CA MET A 52 -2.08 3.67 8.21
C MET A 52 -1.58 2.47 9.04
N GLY A 53 -0.74 2.70 10.06
CA GLY A 53 -0.11 1.66 10.85
C GLY A 53 0.95 0.91 10.05
N MET A 54 0.52 0.04 9.18
CA MET A 54 1.37 -0.75 8.30
C MET A 54 0.83 -0.72 6.86
N THR A 55 1.70 -0.90 5.89
CA THR A 55 1.32 -0.95 4.48
C THR A 55 2.01 -2.09 3.78
N ALA A 56 1.22 -2.84 3.01
CA ALA A 56 1.68 -3.94 2.19
C ALA A 56 1.02 -3.88 0.79
N ALA A 57 0.26 -4.88 0.37
CA ALA A 57 -0.26 -5.01 -0.99
C ALA A 57 -1.39 -4.00 -1.30
N VAL A 58 -2.42 -3.93 -0.47
CA VAL A 58 -3.59 -3.07 -0.69
C VAL A 58 -3.18 -1.61 -0.85
N LYS A 59 -2.36 -1.09 0.06
CA LYS A 59 -1.91 0.31 0.00
C LYS A 59 -1.08 0.61 -1.24
N ASN A 60 -0.33 -0.36 -1.75
CA ASN A 60 0.51 -0.17 -2.93
C ASN A 60 -0.33 0.09 -4.19
N MET A 61 -1.53 -0.50 -4.30
CA MET A 61 -2.46 -0.30 -5.42
C MET A 61 -2.93 1.16 -5.54
N PHE A 62 -2.91 1.94 -4.46
CA PHE A 62 -3.11 3.39 -4.53
C PHE A 62 -2.05 4.08 -5.41
N GLY A 63 -0.96 3.40 -5.74
CA GLY A 63 0.01 3.80 -6.75
C GLY A 63 -0.62 4.09 -8.11
N CYS A 64 -1.70 3.43 -8.47
CA CYS A 64 -2.42 3.58 -9.73
C CYS A 64 -3.25 4.88 -9.82
N VAL A 65 -3.49 5.59 -8.73
CA VAL A 65 -4.12 6.93 -8.75
C VAL A 65 -3.15 7.94 -9.36
N THR A 66 -3.60 8.72 -10.34
CA THR A 66 -2.75 9.62 -11.11
C THR A 66 -2.68 11.04 -10.57
N GLY A 67 -1.53 11.70 -10.77
CA GLY A 67 -1.34 13.14 -10.65
C GLY A 67 -1.34 13.69 -9.21
N PHE A 68 -1.52 15.03 -9.10
CA PHE A 68 -1.64 15.80 -7.84
C PHE A 68 -2.81 15.35 -6.96
N ARG A 69 -3.72 14.59 -7.52
CA ARG A 69 -4.93 14.07 -6.85
C ARG A 69 -4.64 13.11 -5.71
N LYS A 70 -3.45 12.47 -5.68
CA LYS A 70 -3.00 11.69 -4.51
C LYS A 70 -2.91 12.55 -3.24
N SER A 71 -2.28 13.71 -3.34
CA SER A 71 -2.15 14.66 -2.23
C SER A 71 -3.50 15.26 -1.85
N LEU A 72 -4.31 15.59 -2.87
CA LEU A 72 -5.66 16.10 -2.68
C LEU A 72 -6.60 15.04 -2.06
N ALA A 73 -6.43 13.76 -2.39
CA ALA A 73 -7.21 12.67 -1.78
C ALA A 73 -6.93 12.56 -0.28
N HIS A 74 -5.68 12.70 0.16
CA HIS A 74 -5.35 12.77 1.60
C HIS A 74 -6.06 13.93 2.29
N GLN A 75 -6.13 15.10 1.66
CA GLN A 75 -6.78 16.29 2.24
C GLN A 75 -8.31 16.20 2.23
N LEU A 76 -8.90 15.75 1.13
CA LEU A 76 -10.36 15.73 0.96
C LEU A 76 -11.04 14.58 1.72
N TYR A 77 -10.35 13.47 1.92
CA TYR A 77 -10.94 12.23 2.45
C TYR A 77 -10.36 11.80 3.80
N GLY A 78 -9.28 12.44 4.27
CA GLY A 78 -8.65 12.14 5.55
C GLY A 78 -9.38 12.71 6.75
N GLU A 79 -9.87 13.95 6.65
CA GLU A 79 -10.41 14.70 7.80
C GLU A 79 -11.91 14.45 8.07
N LYS A 80 -12.68 14.06 7.07
CA LYS A 80 -14.14 13.86 7.18
C LYS A 80 -14.50 12.39 7.16
N GLY A 81 -14.61 11.77 8.34
CA GLY A 81 -15.08 10.41 8.50
C GLY A 81 -14.11 9.35 7.99
N ASN A 82 -12.83 9.70 7.89
CA ASN A 82 -11.73 8.84 7.47
C ASN A 82 -12.06 7.95 6.23
N ARG A 83 -12.55 8.56 5.16
CA ARG A 83 -12.89 7.86 3.91
C ARG A 83 -11.66 7.50 3.07
N PHE A 84 -10.46 7.80 3.55
CA PHE A 84 -9.24 7.54 2.80
C PHE A 84 -8.92 6.03 2.67
N PRO A 85 -9.06 5.20 3.71
CA PRO A 85 -8.98 3.74 3.55
C PRO A 85 -9.98 3.20 2.54
N ARG A 86 -11.23 3.66 2.60
CA ARG A 86 -12.28 3.28 1.65
C ARG A 86 -11.91 3.60 0.22
N LEU A 87 -11.40 4.81 -0.04
CA LEU A 87 -10.94 5.21 -1.37
C LEU A 87 -9.84 4.28 -1.90
N ILE A 88 -8.90 3.88 -1.05
CA ILE A 88 -7.81 2.98 -1.46
C ILE A 88 -8.37 1.63 -1.86
N ILE A 89 -9.30 1.09 -1.09
CA ILE A 89 -9.97 -0.18 -1.37
C ILE A 89 -10.82 -0.07 -2.65
N ASP A 90 -11.64 0.96 -2.81
CA ASP A 90 -12.44 1.18 -4.02
C ASP A 90 -11.55 1.27 -5.28
N VAL A 91 -10.37 1.89 -5.17
CA VAL A 91 -9.41 1.91 -6.28
C VAL A 91 -8.87 0.52 -6.56
N MET A 92 -8.49 -0.24 -5.55
CA MET A 92 -8.03 -1.63 -5.69
C MET A 92 -9.10 -2.49 -6.38
N GLU A 93 -10.35 -2.43 -5.91
CA GLU A 93 -11.49 -3.16 -6.46
C GLU A 93 -11.81 -2.79 -7.94
N SER A 94 -11.42 -1.58 -8.37
CA SER A 94 -11.60 -1.13 -9.76
C SER A 94 -10.54 -1.67 -10.73
N LEU A 95 -9.48 -2.26 -10.21
CA LEU A 95 -8.38 -2.78 -11.01
C LEU A 95 -8.65 -4.22 -11.44
N PRO A 96 -8.02 -4.70 -12.53
CA PRO A 96 -8.14 -6.08 -12.97
C PRO A 96 -7.49 -7.05 -11.97
N GLU A 97 -7.56 -8.34 -12.30
CA GLU A 97 -6.92 -9.40 -11.52
C GLU A 97 -5.50 -9.00 -11.10
N THR A 98 -5.18 -9.23 -9.84
CA THR A 98 -3.92 -8.77 -9.25
C THR A 98 -3.29 -9.90 -8.45
N VAL A 99 -2.03 -10.20 -8.75
CA VAL A 99 -1.18 -11.06 -7.93
C VAL A 99 -0.17 -10.17 -7.21
N SER A 100 -0.04 -10.35 -5.91
CA SER A 100 0.91 -9.58 -5.09
C SER A 100 2.10 -10.44 -4.67
N LEU A 101 3.31 -9.89 -4.82
CA LEU A 101 4.56 -10.44 -4.28
C LEU A 101 5.20 -9.39 -3.39
N LEU A 102 5.05 -9.55 -2.09
CA LEU A 102 5.53 -8.64 -1.07
C LEU A 102 7.01 -8.85 -0.78
N ASP A 103 7.78 -7.78 -0.91
CA ASP A 103 9.16 -7.72 -0.43
C ASP A 103 9.18 -7.22 1.02
N GLY A 104 9.42 -8.11 1.94
CA GLY A 104 9.70 -7.90 3.36
C GLY A 104 11.09 -8.41 3.75
N ILE A 105 11.99 -8.72 2.79
CA ILE A 105 13.37 -9.18 3.12
C ILE A 105 14.03 -8.17 4.05
N THR A 106 13.99 -6.91 3.67
CA THR A 106 14.33 -5.79 4.56
C THR A 106 13.12 -4.89 4.64
N ALA A 107 12.33 -5.02 5.67
CA ALA A 107 11.19 -4.14 5.93
C ALA A 107 11.67 -2.77 6.44
N MET A 108 10.79 -1.78 6.46
CA MET A 108 11.06 -0.48 7.07
C MET A 108 10.22 -0.32 8.34
N HIS A 109 10.86 0.01 9.46
CA HIS A 109 10.20 0.16 10.75
C HIS A 109 10.42 1.55 11.38
N ARG A 110 9.85 1.78 12.59
CA ARG A 110 9.87 3.02 13.37
C ARG A 110 9.04 4.12 12.74
N GLU A 111 9.47 4.69 11.62
CA GLU A 111 8.79 5.78 10.92
C GLU A 111 8.41 5.40 9.49
N GLY A 112 7.35 5.99 8.97
CA GLY A 112 6.89 5.75 7.59
C GLY A 112 5.90 6.82 7.10
N PRO A 113 5.71 6.93 5.79
CA PRO A 113 6.06 5.97 4.72
C PRO A 113 7.48 6.13 4.15
N ALA A 114 8.31 7.01 4.69
CA ALA A 114 9.70 7.24 4.29
C ALA A 114 10.52 7.76 5.47
N GLY A 115 11.83 7.45 5.51
CA GLY A 115 12.72 7.92 6.55
C GLY A 115 12.85 7.00 7.75
N GLY A 116 12.13 5.88 7.78
CA GLY A 116 12.30 4.84 8.79
C GLY A 116 13.57 4.01 8.59
N ASP A 117 13.88 3.19 9.56
CA ASP A 117 15.07 2.37 9.58
C ASP A 117 14.83 1.01 8.88
N PRO A 118 15.87 0.38 8.32
CA PRO A 118 15.77 -0.97 7.78
C PRO A 118 15.65 -2.00 8.90
N PHE A 119 14.80 -3.01 8.70
CA PHE A 119 14.62 -4.15 9.59
C PHE A 119 14.78 -5.46 8.79
N PRO A 120 15.76 -6.31 9.12
CA PRO A 120 16.02 -7.56 8.40
C PRO A 120 15.01 -8.63 8.80
N LEU A 121 13.84 -8.64 8.16
CA LEU A 121 12.76 -9.59 8.45
C LEU A 121 12.90 -10.92 7.68
N GLY A 122 13.49 -10.88 6.48
CA GLY A 122 13.67 -12.08 5.65
C GLY A 122 12.39 -12.60 4.99
N LEU A 123 11.30 -11.81 5.00
CA LEU A 123 9.99 -12.23 4.49
C LEU A 123 9.87 -11.99 2.98
N LEU A 124 9.48 -13.04 2.25
CA LEU A 124 8.82 -12.95 0.94
C LEU A 124 7.44 -13.58 1.07
N ALA A 125 6.40 -12.87 0.67
CA ALA A 125 5.04 -13.38 0.71
C ALA A 125 4.31 -13.10 -0.62
N ALA A 126 3.52 -14.07 -1.08
CA ALA A 126 2.75 -13.92 -2.32
C ALA A 126 1.32 -14.39 -2.12
N ALA A 127 0.37 -13.72 -2.75
CA ALA A 127 -1.02 -14.14 -2.81
C ALA A 127 -1.71 -13.60 -4.06
N PRO A 128 -2.71 -14.31 -4.59
CA PRO A 128 -3.58 -13.79 -5.65
C PRO A 128 -4.56 -12.71 -5.14
N ASP A 129 -4.77 -12.62 -3.83
CA ASP A 129 -5.63 -11.65 -3.21
C ASP A 129 -4.79 -10.69 -2.33
N PRO A 130 -4.79 -9.37 -2.63
CA PRO A 130 -4.05 -8.38 -1.85
C PRO A 130 -4.53 -8.24 -0.40
N VAL A 131 -5.84 -8.44 -0.15
CA VAL A 131 -6.43 -8.33 1.20
C VAL A 131 -5.98 -9.50 2.06
N ALA A 132 -6.06 -10.72 1.53
CA ALA A 132 -5.60 -11.92 2.22
C ALA A 132 -4.10 -11.85 2.54
N LEU A 133 -3.29 -11.32 1.61
CA LEU A 133 -1.86 -11.12 1.87
C LEU A 133 -1.62 -10.14 3.01
N ASP A 134 -2.32 -8.99 2.99
CA ASP A 134 -2.20 -7.97 4.02
C ASP A 134 -2.65 -8.52 5.39
N THR A 135 -3.76 -9.27 5.44
CA THR A 135 -4.26 -9.92 6.66
C THR A 135 -3.24 -10.90 7.24
N ALA A 136 -2.63 -11.75 6.39
CA ALA A 136 -1.57 -12.67 6.83
C ALA A 136 -0.37 -11.92 7.43
N VAL A 137 0.05 -10.85 6.77
CA VAL A 137 1.17 -10.01 7.22
C VAL A 137 0.83 -9.32 8.54
N TYR A 138 -0.37 -8.77 8.68
CA TYR A 138 -0.79 -8.14 9.93
C TYR A 138 -0.83 -9.14 11.09
N GLY A 139 -1.32 -10.36 10.83
CA GLY A 139 -1.28 -11.47 11.79
C GLY A 139 0.13 -11.85 12.21
N LEU A 140 1.10 -11.84 11.29
CA LEU A 140 2.52 -12.10 11.60
C LEU A 140 3.06 -11.12 12.67
N PHE A 141 2.62 -9.86 12.65
CA PHE A 141 3.01 -8.84 13.62
C PHE A 141 2.08 -8.76 14.85
N GLY A 142 1.10 -9.66 14.96
CA GLY A 142 0.11 -9.66 16.04
C GLY A 142 -0.74 -8.38 16.08
N LEU A 143 -1.00 -7.79 14.90
CA LEU A 143 -1.81 -6.58 14.79
C LEU A 143 -3.29 -6.90 14.93
N SER A 144 -4.05 -5.93 15.42
CA SER A 144 -5.50 -5.92 15.42
C SER A 144 -6.04 -4.94 14.35
N PRO A 145 -7.28 -5.13 13.90
CA PRO A 145 -7.86 -4.28 12.85
C PRO A 145 -7.91 -2.79 13.19
N ASP A 146 -8.07 -2.43 14.45
CA ASP A 146 -8.10 -1.04 14.93
C ASP A 146 -6.73 -0.35 14.84
N GLU A 147 -5.65 -1.10 14.76
CA GLU A 147 -4.30 -0.58 14.55
C GLU A 147 -3.99 -0.30 13.07
N VAL A 148 -4.79 -0.87 12.13
CA VAL A 148 -4.58 -0.74 10.68
C VAL A 148 -5.88 -0.32 9.98
N PRO A 149 -6.07 0.99 9.71
CA PRO A 149 -7.31 1.51 9.13
C PRO A 149 -7.75 0.83 7.83
N LEU A 150 -6.82 0.35 7.01
CA LEU A 150 -7.14 -0.40 5.79
C LEU A 150 -7.76 -1.76 6.10
N TRP A 151 -7.24 -2.44 7.13
CA TRP A 151 -7.78 -3.73 7.56
C TRP A 151 -9.17 -3.58 8.19
N SER A 152 -9.32 -2.60 9.10
CA SER A 152 -10.62 -2.26 9.67
C SER A 152 -11.68 -1.97 8.60
N GLU A 153 -11.31 -1.20 7.58
CA GLU A 153 -12.22 -0.89 6.47
C GLU A 153 -12.54 -2.11 5.60
N ALA A 154 -11.53 -2.96 5.29
CA ALA A 154 -11.73 -4.20 4.54
C ALA A 154 -12.71 -5.15 5.25
N LEU A 155 -12.60 -5.28 6.58
CA LEU A 155 -13.55 -6.02 7.41
C LEU A 155 -14.94 -5.40 7.38
N ALA A 156 -15.06 -4.09 7.51
CA ALA A 156 -16.35 -3.38 7.46
C ALA A 156 -17.05 -3.52 6.11
N MET A 157 -16.26 -3.65 5.03
CA MET A 157 -16.77 -3.94 3.68
C MET A 157 -17.10 -5.41 3.44
N GLY A 158 -16.71 -6.31 4.34
CA GLY A 158 -16.90 -7.76 4.17
C GLY A 158 -16.07 -8.37 3.04
N LEU A 159 -14.89 -7.80 2.78
CA LEU A 159 -14.02 -8.30 1.70
C LEU A 159 -13.49 -9.70 2.03
N ALA A 160 -13.42 -10.54 1.03
CA ALA A 160 -12.78 -11.84 1.12
C ALA A 160 -11.33 -11.69 1.60
N GLY A 161 -10.85 -12.63 2.42
CA GLY A 161 -9.50 -12.60 2.97
C GLY A 161 -9.25 -11.54 4.05
N ALA A 162 -10.24 -10.69 4.38
CA ALA A 162 -10.09 -9.70 5.46
C ALA A 162 -10.09 -10.35 6.85
N ARG A 163 -10.68 -11.53 7.00
CA ARG A 163 -10.75 -12.27 8.26
C ARG A 163 -9.59 -13.25 8.36
N PRO A 164 -8.85 -13.28 9.50
CA PRO A 164 -7.74 -14.21 9.66
C PRO A 164 -8.10 -15.68 9.43
N GLU A 165 -9.30 -16.10 9.82
CA GLU A 165 -9.80 -17.46 9.65
C GLU A 165 -10.06 -17.86 8.18
N GLU A 166 -10.15 -16.90 7.28
CA GLU A 166 -10.28 -17.11 5.83
C GLU A 166 -8.92 -17.30 5.15
N VAL A 167 -7.83 -16.90 5.82
CA VAL A 167 -6.48 -16.92 5.26
C VAL A 167 -5.80 -18.25 5.53
N ARG A 168 -5.31 -18.90 4.47
CA ARG A 168 -4.55 -20.14 4.55
C ARG A 168 -3.14 -19.93 4.05
N LEU A 169 -2.16 -20.25 4.89
CA LEU A 169 -0.76 -20.24 4.49
C LEU A 169 -0.45 -21.55 3.75
N ALA A 170 -0.16 -21.47 2.46
CA ALA A 170 0.21 -22.61 1.65
C ALA A 170 1.62 -23.11 1.98
N ARG A 171 2.52 -22.22 2.40
CA ARG A 171 3.90 -22.51 2.78
C ARG A 171 4.36 -21.56 3.89
N GLY A 172 5.32 -22.02 4.69
CA GLY A 172 5.86 -21.26 5.81
C GLY A 172 4.90 -21.19 6.99
N ARG A 173 5.41 -20.70 8.08
CA ARG A 173 4.69 -20.47 9.34
C ARG A 173 4.99 -19.06 9.81
N THR A 174 4.06 -18.42 10.49
CA THR A 174 4.25 -17.07 11.04
C THR A 174 5.41 -17.00 12.02
N GLU A 175 5.63 -18.09 12.76
CA GLU A 175 6.69 -18.22 13.77
C GLU A 175 8.11 -18.28 13.17
N ASP A 176 8.23 -18.55 11.87
CA ASP A 176 9.52 -18.63 11.18
C ASP A 176 10.18 -17.24 10.98
N PHE A 177 9.45 -16.15 11.23
CA PHE A 177 9.92 -14.79 10.99
C PHE A 177 10.21 -14.01 12.27
N PRO A 178 11.40 -13.42 12.40
CA PRO A 178 11.81 -12.69 13.61
C PRO A 178 11.20 -11.29 13.65
N VAL A 179 9.98 -11.16 14.11
CA VAL A 179 9.29 -9.85 14.27
C VAL A 179 9.70 -9.11 15.55
N GLN A 180 10.43 -9.78 16.45
CA GLN A 180 10.88 -9.17 17.70
C GLN A 180 11.79 -7.97 17.43
N GLY A 181 11.49 -6.83 18.07
CA GLY A 181 12.21 -5.58 17.84
C GLY A 181 11.72 -4.78 16.64
N PHE A 182 10.70 -5.25 15.92
CA PHE A 182 10.04 -4.42 14.90
C PHE A 182 9.17 -3.37 15.59
N GLU A 183 9.55 -2.12 15.47
CA GLU A 183 8.85 -1.01 16.09
C GLU A 183 7.88 -0.34 15.12
N ARG A 184 6.72 0.07 15.63
CA ARG A 184 5.66 0.76 14.89
C ARG A 184 5.37 2.11 15.54
N PRO A 185 4.77 3.06 14.82
CA PRO A 185 4.31 4.29 15.44
C PRO A 185 3.36 3.99 16.61
N ALA A 186 3.65 4.57 17.78
CA ALA A 186 2.84 4.34 18.99
C ALA A 186 1.40 4.88 18.86
N ARG A 187 1.21 5.88 17.99
CA ARG A 187 -0.09 6.44 17.62
C ARG A 187 -0.10 6.78 16.16
N LEU A 188 -1.25 6.56 15.51
CA LEU A 188 -1.44 6.97 14.13
C LEU A 188 -1.61 8.49 14.05
N GLU A 189 -0.88 9.10 13.12
CA GLU A 189 -1.08 10.51 12.79
C GLU A 189 -2.43 10.65 12.02
N PRO A 190 -3.16 11.76 12.21
CA PRO A 190 -4.31 12.06 11.37
C PRO A 190 -3.93 12.07 9.89
N VAL A 191 -4.82 11.57 9.04
CA VAL A 191 -4.64 11.62 7.57
C VAL A 191 -4.79 13.07 7.13
N ALA A 192 -3.69 13.84 7.20
CA ALA A 192 -3.61 15.23 6.80
C ALA A 192 -2.51 15.42 5.76
N PHE A 193 -2.73 16.38 4.87
CA PHE A 193 -1.72 16.77 3.89
C PHE A 193 -0.80 17.82 4.48
N HIS A 194 0.51 17.51 4.57
CA HIS A 194 1.54 18.45 4.99
C HIS A 194 2.28 19.03 3.78
N PRO A 195 1.90 20.23 3.27
CA PRO A 195 2.49 20.80 2.04
C PRO A 195 4.01 20.97 2.15
N LYS A 196 4.54 21.31 3.32
CA LYS A 196 5.99 21.45 3.56
C LYS A 196 6.74 20.12 3.34
N ARG A 197 6.22 18.99 3.88
CA ARG A 197 6.83 17.66 3.69
C ARG A 197 6.76 17.18 2.23
N PHE A 198 5.72 17.58 1.50
CA PHE A 198 5.59 17.27 0.08
C PHE A 198 6.64 17.98 -0.78
N VAL A 199 6.85 19.28 -0.55
CA VAL A 199 7.84 20.09 -1.28
C VAL A 199 9.27 19.61 -0.97
N THR A 200 9.61 19.40 0.30
CA THR A 200 10.94 18.92 0.71
C THR A 200 11.22 17.51 0.17
N GLY A 201 10.24 16.62 0.15
CA GLY A 201 10.37 15.28 -0.43
C GLY A 201 10.65 15.31 -1.94
N ARG A 202 10.01 16.22 -2.67
CA ARG A 202 10.26 16.41 -4.12
C ARG A 202 11.62 17.03 -4.42
N VAL A 203 12.03 18.02 -3.65
CA VAL A 203 13.36 18.63 -3.78
C VAL A 203 14.45 17.58 -3.51
N LYS A 204 14.30 16.78 -2.46
CA LYS A 204 15.24 15.68 -2.15
C LYS A 204 15.27 14.62 -3.25
N SER A 205 14.12 14.26 -3.82
CA SER A 205 14.03 13.31 -4.95
C SER A 205 14.61 13.87 -6.25
N MET A 206 14.53 15.19 -6.50
CA MET A 206 15.23 15.82 -7.62
C MET A 206 16.74 15.80 -7.43
N LEU A 207 17.23 16.14 -6.24
CA LEU A 207 18.66 16.17 -5.95
C LEU A 207 19.33 14.78 -6.02
N THR A 208 18.59 13.70 -5.69
CA THR A 208 19.09 12.32 -5.84
C THR A 208 19.04 11.78 -7.26
N ARG A 209 18.33 12.43 -8.19
CA ARG A 209 18.34 12.05 -9.62
C ARG A 209 19.57 12.58 -10.40
N PHE A 210 20.30 13.50 -9.83
CA PHE A 210 21.49 14.12 -10.40
C PHE A 210 22.81 13.62 -9.73
N ARG A 211 22.73 12.60 -8.92
CA ARG A 211 23.84 11.78 -8.46
C ARG A 211 23.69 10.36 -9.03
#